data_89270c49c556c966cc72a183d6bfc07f
#
_entry.id   89270c49c556c966cc72a183d6bfc07f
#
_cell.length_a   1.000
_cell.length_b   1.000
_cell.length_c   1.000
_cell.angle_alpha   90.00
_cell.angle_beta   90.00
_cell.angle_gamma   90.00
#
_symmetry.space_group_name_H-M   'P 1'
#
loop_
_entity.id
_entity.type
_entity.pdbx_description
1 polymer ?
#
loop_
_entity_poly.entity_id
_entity_poly.type
_entity_poly.pdbx_seq_one_letter_code
_entity_poly.pdbx_strand_id
1 'polypeptide(L)'
;MLEIRNLTKRFRGAPVVDDVSFAVRPGEITGYLGPNGSGKSTTVKILTGLLHATSGHIFYQGEDIFHDTIAFRQRLGYVPEEPNLYGYLTGLEYLQLAGGLRGLPSDLVTRRANQLLDLLYLQEARWLAIGNYSKGMKQRVLIAAALLHDPDVLIFDEAQSGLDITNSLLFRHLLRELAARGKVVLYISHVLELVEKICDHIVVIDQGRIVADDSVERLRISLQRPNLEGVFMQLVHQDDLASRARAITSALTRP
;
A
#
# COMPACT_ATOMS: atom_id res chain seq x y z
N MET A 1 -12.95 10.38 -3.74
CA MET A 1 -11.62 10.96 -3.56
C MET A 1 -11.26 10.90 -2.08
N LEU A 2 -10.03 10.53 -1.76
CA LEU A 2 -9.45 10.57 -0.42
C LEU A 2 -8.45 11.73 -0.39
N GLU A 3 -8.65 12.69 0.51
CA GLU A 3 -7.82 13.90 0.60
C GLU A 3 -7.13 13.96 1.95
N ILE A 4 -5.83 14.14 1.94
CA ILE A 4 -4.99 14.34 3.10
C ILE A 4 -4.62 15.82 3.15
N ARG A 5 -4.86 16.50 4.28
CA ARG A 5 -4.64 17.94 4.44
C ARG A 5 -3.82 18.25 5.68
N ASN A 6 -2.63 18.82 5.49
CA ASN A 6 -1.71 19.31 6.52
C ASN A 6 -1.44 18.26 7.62
N LEU A 7 -1.35 16.97 7.21
CA LEU A 7 -1.20 15.85 8.13
C LEU A 7 0.16 15.92 8.81
N THR A 8 0.15 15.91 10.14
CA THR A 8 1.37 15.92 10.94
C THR A 8 1.32 14.84 12.02
N LYS A 9 2.43 14.13 12.17
CA LYS A 9 2.63 13.19 13.28
C LYS A 9 3.97 13.44 13.95
N ARG A 10 3.93 13.69 15.25
CA ARG A 10 5.12 13.84 16.09
C ARG A 10 5.23 12.69 17.08
N PHE A 11 6.44 12.20 17.29
CA PHE A 11 6.77 11.27 18.37
C PHE A 11 7.83 11.95 19.26
N ARG A 12 7.52 12.07 20.54
CA ARG A 12 8.42 12.75 21.52
C ARG A 12 8.90 14.14 21.03
N GLY A 13 8.00 14.89 20.37
CA GLY A 13 8.29 16.22 19.83
C GLY A 13 8.87 16.25 18.42
N ALA A 14 9.53 15.19 17.95
CA ALA A 14 10.11 15.13 16.60
C ALA A 14 9.02 14.80 15.55
N PRO A 15 8.90 15.55 14.44
CA PRO A 15 7.98 15.24 13.36
C PRO A 15 8.53 14.04 12.55
N VAL A 16 7.66 13.05 12.33
CA VAL A 16 7.90 11.91 11.43
C VAL A 16 7.08 12.08 10.15
N VAL A 17 5.93 12.73 10.25
CA VAL A 17 5.14 13.25 9.14
C VAL A 17 4.93 14.73 9.46
N ASP A 18 5.25 15.61 8.53
CA ASP A 18 5.32 17.05 8.74
C ASP A 18 4.62 17.80 7.60
N ASP A 19 3.40 18.26 7.88
CA ASP A 19 2.57 19.05 6.94
C ASP A 19 2.31 18.37 5.58
N VAL A 20 2.01 17.07 5.60
CA VAL A 20 1.77 16.27 4.41
C VAL A 20 0.37 16.52 3.86
N SER A 21 0.28 16.91 2.59
CA SER A 21 -0.98 17.13 1.87
C SER A 21 -0.90 16.50 0.49
N PHE A 22 -1.87 15.65 0.14
CA PHE A 22 -2.04 15.05 -1.20
C PHE A 22 -3.44 14.47 -1.35
N ALA A 23 -3.80 14.07 -2.57
CA ALA A 23 -5.09 13.45 -2.85
C ALA A 23 -4.94 12.15 -3.64
N VAL A 24 -5.78 11.17 -3.31
CA VAL A 24 -5.92 9.91 -4.06
C VAL A 24 -7.27 9.94 -4.76
N ARG A 25 -7.25 9.99 -6.10
CA ARG A 25 -8.45 10.13 -6.91
C ARG A 25 -9.04 8.78 -7.28
N PRO A 26 -10.38 8.66 -7.39
CA PRO A 26 -10.99 7.48 -7.97
C PRO A 26 -10.65 7.38 -9.46
N GLY A 27 -10.48 6.15 -9.95
CA GLY A 27 -10.21 5.91 -11.38
C GLY A 27 -8.73 5.90 -11.75
N GLU A 28 -7.85 6.29 -10.84
CA GLU A 28 -6.39 6.22 -11.01
C GLU A 28 -5.72 5.47 -9.85
N ILE A 29 -4.54 4.93 -10.11
CA ILE A 29 -3.72 4.29 -9.09
C ILE A 29 -2.66 5.29 -8.66
N THR A 30 -2.71 5.72 -7.39
CA THR A 30 -1.71 6.62 -6.81
C THR A 30 -0.62 5.82 -6.10
N GLY A 31 0.63 5.97 -6.53
CA GLY A 31 1.81 5.43 -5.87
C GLY A 31 2.27 6.35 -4.74
N TYR A 32 2.56 5.80 -3.55
CA TYR A 32 3.12 6.55 -2.42
C TYR A 32 4.51 6.04 -2.12
N LEU A 33 5.52 6.84 -2.43
CA LEU A 33 6.93 6.46 -2.48
C LEU A 33 7.77 7.24 -1.49
N GLY A 34 8.92 6.68 -1.14
CA GLY A 34 9.93 7.36 -0.33
C GLY A 34 10.94 6.37 0.22
N PRO A 35 12.09 6.83 0.73
CA PRO A 35 13.07 5.97 1.36
C PRO A 35 12.57 5.37 2.68
N ASN A 36 13.32 4.42 3.23
CA ASN A 36 13.03 3.90 4.55
C ASN A 36 13.17 5.02 5.60
N GLY A 37 12.20 5.07 6.53
CA GLY A 37 12.16 6.12 7.54
C GLY A 37 11.57 7.46 7.08
N SER A 38 11.14 7.61 5.82
CA SER A 38 10.56 8.87 5.31
C SER A 38 9.18 9.22 5.88
N GLY A 39 8.50 8.29 6.58
CA GLY A 39 7.17 8.52 7.15
C GLY A 39 6.03 7.73 6.49
N LYS A 40 6.27 6.95 5.43
CA LYS A 40 5.23 6.18 4.70
C LYS A 40 4.35 5.31 5.62
N SER A 41 4.96 4.40 6.37
CA SER A 41 4.21 3.49 7.25
C SER A 41 3.46 4.24 8.36
N THR A 42 3.98 5.39 8.80
CA THR A 42 3.28 6.27 9.75
C THR A 42 2.04 6.88 9.12
N THR A 43 2.16 7.41 7.90
CA THR A 43 1.03 7.96 7.13
C THR A 43 -0.03 6.88 6.90
N VAL A 44 0.38 5.68 6.45
CA VAL A 44 -0.54 4.54 6.23
C VAL A 44 -1.27 4.14 7.52
N LYS A 45 -0.57 4.06 8.65
CA LYS A 45 -1.20 3.77 9.95
C LYS A 45 -2.24 4.83 10.36
N ILE A 46 -2.03 6.10 9.99
CA ILE A 46 -3.03 7.14 10.24
C ILE A 46 -4.21 6.98 9.29
N LEU A 47 -3.97 6.78 7.99
CA LEU A 47 -5.01 6.54 6.98
C LEU A 47 -5.90 5.34 7.32
N THR A 48 -5.33 4.29 7.90
CA THR A 48 -6.07 3.08 8.32
C THR A 48 -6.70 3.21 9.71
N GLY A 49 -6.48 4.34 10.39
CA GLY A 49 -6.95 4.60 11.75
C GLY A 49 -6.25 3.78 12.83
N LEU A 50 -5.11 3.15 12.53
CA LEU A 50 -4.28 2.43 13.50
C LEU A 50 -3.45 3.38 14.36
N LEU A 51 -3.31 4.64 13.94
CA LEU A 51 -2.56 5.67 14.63
C LEU A 51 -3.29 7.01 14.51
N HIS A 52 -3.36 7.79 15.58
CA HIS A 52 -3.91 9.15 15.55
C HIS A 52 -2.86 10.14 15.01
N ALA A 53 -3.30 11.07 14.17
CA ALA A 53 -2.52 12.23 13.79
C ALA A 53 -2.27 13.14 15.00
N THR A 54 -1.20 13.95 14.95
CA THR A 54 -0.98 15.05 15.90
C THR A 54 -1.80 16.27 15.50
N SER A 55 -1.89 16.55 14.19
CA SER A 55 -2.73 17.59 13.59
C SER A 55 -2.98 17.27 12.12
N GLY A 56 -3.86 18.04 11.48
CA GLY A 56 -4.30 17.83 10.11
C GLY A 56 -5.53 16.95 10.03
N HIS A 57 -6.05 16.79 8.82
CA HIS A 57 -7.31 16.11 8.55
C HIS A 57 -7.21 15.18 7.35
N ILE A 58 -8.06 14.17 7.33
CA ILE A 58 -8.22 13.27 6.19
C ILE A 58 -9.71 13.26 5.83
N PHE A 59 -10.01 13.56 4.56
CA PHE A 59 -11.39 13.60 4.07
C PHE A 59 -11.62 12.46 3.07
N TYR A 60 -12.71 11.76 3.25
CA TYR A 60 -13.23 10.84 2.25
C TYR A 60 -14.62 11.32 1.80
N GLN A 61 -14.77 11.60 0.48
CA GLN A 61 -16.00 12.18 -0.10
C GLN A 61 -16.47 13.48 0.59
N GLY A 62 -15.53 14.26 1.13
CA GLY A 62 -15.81 15.53 1.80
C GLY A 62 -16.06 15.42 3.31
N GLU A 63 -16.17 14.20 3.85
CA GLU A 63 -16.34 13.94 5.28
C GLU A 63 -14.99 13.66 5.96
N ASP A 64 -14.72 14.29 7.09
CA ASP A 64 -13.52 14.01 7.88
C ASP A 64 -13.62 12.63 8.52
N ILE A 65 -12.71 11.73 8.15
CA ILE A 65 -12.69 10.35 8.64
C ILE A 65 -12.46 10.24 10.15
N PHE A 66 -11.95 11.27 10.79
CA PHE A 66 -11.72 11.27 12.23
C PHE A 66 -13.01 11.48 13.03
N HIS A 67 -14.09 11.97 12.40
CA HIS A 67 -15.39 12.05 13.04
C HIS A 67 -16.07 10.69 13.21
N ASP A 68 -15.92 9.79 12.23
CA ASP A 68 -16.40 8.41 12.30
C ASP A 68 -15.41 7.45 11.61
N THR A 69 -14.36 7.13 12.34
CA THR A 69 -13.31 6.21 11.87
C THR A 69 -13.87 4.80 11.62
N ILE A 70 -14.94 4.39 12.33
CA ILE A 70 -15.55 3.06 12.17
C ILE A 70 -16.26 2.99 10.81
N ALA A 71 -17.08 3.97 10.47
CA ALA A 71 -17.76 4.03 9.18
C ALA A 71 -16.76 4.07 8.01
N PHE A 72 -15.68 4.84 8.15
CA PHE A 72 -14.62 4.85 7.13
C PHE A 72 -13.94 3.48 6.99
N ARG A 73 -13.60 2.81 8.09
CA ARG A 73 -12.99 1.47 8.05
C ARG A 73 -13.88 0.42 7.39
N GLN A 74 -15.20 0.56 7.43
CA GLN A 74 -16.12 -0.32 6.71
C GLN A 74 -16.00 -0.17 5.18
N ARG A 75 -15.52 0.97 4.71
CA ARG A 75 -15.29 1.28 3.28
C ARG A 75 -13.83 1.07 2.86
N LEU A 76 -12.95 0.69 3.78
CA LEU A 76 -11.51 0.55 3.57
C LEU A 76 -11.10 -0.92 3.46
N GLY A 77 -10.43 -1.27 2.37
CA GLY A 77 -9.64 -2.49 2.23
C GLY A 77 -8.16 -2.16 2.43
N TYR A 78 -7.51 -2.85 3.35
CA TYR A 78 -6.08 -2.65 3.63
C TYR A 78 -5.33 -3.97 3.58
N VAL A 79 -4.25 -3.98 2.82
CA VAL A 79 -3.28 -5.08 2.76
C VAL A 79 -1.97 -4.57 3.33
N PRO A 80 -1.56 -5.01 4.52
CA PRO A 80 -0.30 -4.60 5.15
C PRO A 80 0.91 -5.29 4.50
N GLU A 81 2.10 -4.71 4.69
CA GLU A 81 3.39 -5.25 4.26
C GLU A 81 3.66 -6.63 4.86
N GLU A 82 3.43 -6.78 6.17
CA GLU A 82 3.62 -8.05 6.88
C GLU A 82 2.30 -8.78 7.07
N PRO A 83 2.20 -10.04 6.60
CA PRO A 83 0.99 -10.84 6.73
C PRO A 83 0.84 -11.40 8.16
N ASN A 84 0.36 -10.56 9.08
CA ASN A 84 -0.02 -10.98 10.43
C ASN A 84 -1.38 -11.66 10.41
N LEU A 85 -1.38 -12.96 10.14
CA LEU A 85 -2.56 -13.82 10.06
C LEU A 85 -2.61 -14.80 11.24
N TYR A 86 -3.82 -15.22 11.63
CA TYR A 86 -3.99 -16.28 12.63
C TYR A 86 -3.59 -17.63 12.04
N GLY A 87 -2.39 -18.11 12.35
CA GLY A 87 -1.79 -19.29 11.75
C GLY A 87 -2.55 -20.61 11.99
N TYR A 88 -3.40 -20.66 13.02
CA TYR A 88 -4.22 -21.84 13.35
C TYR A 88 -5.55 -21.90 12.57
N LEU A 89 -5.96 -20.81 11.93
CA LEU A 89 -7.13 -20.79 11.05
C LEU A 89 -6.75 -21.27 9.65
N THR A 90 -7.71 -21.83 8.95
CA THR A 90 -7.63 -22.07 7.51
C THR A 90 -7.87 -20.77 6.73
N GLY A 91 -7.53 -20.73 5.44
CA GLY A 91 -7.79 -19.57 4.61
C GLY A 91 -9.27 -19.21 4.56
N LEU A 92 -10.16 -20.20 4.49
CA LEU A 92 -11.60 -20.00 4.50
C LEU A 92 -12.10 -19.44 5.83
N GLU A 93 -11.70 -20.04 6.96
CA GLU A 93 -12.09 -19.57 8.30
C GLU A 93 -11.61 -18.14 8.57
N TYR A 94 -10.39 -17.78 8.12
CA TYR A 94 -9.90 -16.42 8.24
C TYR A 94 -10.78 -15.42 7.46
N LEU A 95 -11.18 -15.74 6.23
CA LEU A 95 -12.07 -14.87 5.45
C LEU A 95 -13.47 -14.80 6.07
N GLN A 96 -13.99 -15.90 6.63
CA GLN A 96 -15.26 -15.90 7.35
C GLN A 96 -15.18 -15.02 8.61
N LEU A 97 -14.10 -15.09 9.37
CA LEU A 97 -13.86 -14.21 10.51
C LEU A 97 -13.80 -12.74 10.07
N ALA A 98 -13.02 -12.43 9.02
CA ALA A 98 -12.89 -11.07 8.49
C ALA A 98 -14.22 -10.49 8.02
N GLY A 99 -15.04 -11.28 7.34
CA GLY A 99 -16.38 -10.88 6.90
C GLY A 99 -17.37 -10.70 8.06
N GLY A 100 -17.32 -11.60 9.03
CA GLY A 100 -18.15 -11.53 10.24
C GLY A 100 -17.86 -10.28 11.08
N LEU A 101 -16.57 -9.93 11.28
CA LEU A 101 -16.15 -8.71 11.97
C LEU A 101 -16.62 -7.41 11.27
N ARG A 102 -16.93 -7.48 9.98
CA ARG A 102 -17.51 -6.38 9.18
C ARG A 102 -19.05 -6.41 9.14
N GLY A 103 -19.69 -7.36 9.82
CA GLY A 103 -21.14 -7.48 9.85
C GLY A 103 -21.78 -7.99 8.56
N LEU A 104 -20.99 -8.63 7.67
CA LEU A 104 -21.55 -9.20 6.44
C LEU A 104 -22.37 -10.47 6.72
N PRO A 105 -23.47 -10.71 5.99
CA PRO A 105 -24.22 -11.95 6.08
C PRO A 105 -23.36 -13.20 5.82
N SER A 106 -23.50 -14.24 6.62
CA SER A 106 -22.62 -15.42 6.60
C SER A 106 -22.62 -16.19 5.28
N ASP A 107 -23.78 -16.27 4.61
CA ASP A 107 -23.94 -16.87 3.29
C ASP A 107 -23.22 -16.07 2.20
N LEU A 108 -23.28 -14.74 2.26
CA LEU A 108 -22.55 -13.86 1.36
C LEU A 108 -21.03 -14.00 1.56
N VAL A 109 -20.59 -14.00 2.82
CA VAL A 109 -19.17 -14.18 3.17
C VAL A 109 -18.65 -15.50 2.64
N THR A 110 -19.35 -16.61 2.93
CA THR A 110 -18.92 -17.95 2.51
C THR A 110 -18.84 -18.06 0.99
N ARG A 111 -19.83 -17.54 0.27
CA ARG A 111 -19.84 -17.52 -1.20
C ARG A 111 -18.67 -16.72 -1.75
N ARG A 112 -18.48 -15.46 -1.29
CA ARG A 112 -17.40 -14.58 -1.76
C ARG A 112 -16.01 -15.11 -1.39
N ALA A 113 -15.85 -15.65 -0.17
CA ALA A 113 -14.60 -16.24 0.29
C ALA A 113 -14.17 -17.40 -0.62
N ASN A 114 -15.08 -18.34 -0.92
CA ASN A 114 -14.76 -19.44 -1.82
C ASN A 114 -14.37 -18.93 -3.22
N GLN A 115 -15.13 -18.00 -3.78
CA GLN A 115 -14.83 -17.40 -5.09
C GLN A 115 -13.44 -16.72 -5.11
N LEU A 116 -13.12 -15.93 -4.08
CA LEU A 116 -11.83 -15.23 -4.00
C LEU A 116 -10.66 -16.21 -3.83
N LEU A 117 -10.83 -17.25 -3.02
CA LEU A 117 -9.80 -18.30 -2.85
C LEU A 117 -9.55 -19.04 -4.18
N ASP A 118 -10.61 -19.34 -4.95
CA ASP A 118 -10.48 -19.97 -6.26
C ASP A 118 -9.76 -19.06 -7.26
N LEU A 119 -10.19 -17.80 -7.38
CA LEU A 119 -9.63 -16.81 -8.30
C LEU A 119 -8.18 -16.41 -7.97
N LEU A 120 -7.78 -16.55 -6.71
CA LEU A 120 -6.42 -16.28 -6.24
C LEU A 120 -5.57 -17.56 -6.14
N TYR A 121 -5.96 -18.66 -6.79
CA TYR A 121 -5.24 -19.94 -6.82
C TYR A 121 -4.93 -20.50 -5.42
N LEU A 122 -5.91 -20.46 -4.52
CA LEU A 122 -5.85 -21.00 -3.17
C LEU A 122 -6.89 -22.12 -2.93
N GLN A 123 -7.56 -22.61 -3.99
CA GLN A 123 -8.63 -23.59 -3.91
C GLN A 123 -8.20 -24.89 -3.22
N GLU A 124 -6.99 -25.39 -3.49
CA GLU A 124 -6.47 -26.62 -2.90
C GLU A 124 -6.02 -26.43 -1.44
N ALA A 125 -5.58 -25.20 -1.12
CA ALA A 125 -5.06 -24.86 0.20
C ALA A 125 -6.14 -24.34 1.16
N ARG A 126 -7.38 -24.14 0.71
CA ARG A 126 -8.45 -23.48 1.50
C ARG A 126 -8.69 -24.08 2.88
N TRP A 127 -8.43 -25.39 3.02
CA TRP A 127 -8.63 -26.16 4.25
C TRP A 127 -7.33 -26.39 5.06
N LEU A 128 -6.19 -25.96 4.54
CA LEU A 128 -4.93 -26.01 5.28
C LEU A 128 -4.83 -24.84 6.24
N ALA A 129 -4.24 -25.07 7.41
CA ALA A 129 -3.95 -24.00 8.36
C ALA A 129 -2.97 -22.98 7.74
N ILE A 130 -3.24 -21.70 7.91
CA ILE A 130 -2.44 -20.57 7.38
C ILE A 130 -0.98 -20.62 7.86
N GLY A 131 -0.72 -21.24 9.01
CA GLY A 131 0.64 -21.49 9.49
C GLY A 131 1.51 -22.22 8.48
N ASN A 132 0.91 -23.11 7.67
CA ASN A 132 1.58 -23.90 6.63
C ASN A 132 1.64 -23.18 5.26
N TYR A 133 1.09 -21.97 5.15
CA TYR A 133 1.11 -21.22 3.89
C TYR A 133 2.48 -20.59 3.64
N SER A 134 2.88 -20.56 2.37
CA SER A 134 4.01 -19.74 1.93
C SER A 134 3.71 -18.24 2.14
N LYS A 135 4.73 -17.39 2.11
CA LYS A 135 4.54 -15.93 2.19
C LYS A 135 3.58 -15.42 1.12
N GLY A 136 3.71 -15.90 -0.12
CA GLY A 136 2.84 -15.51 -1.22
C GLY A 136 1.39 -16.01 -1.06
N MET A 137 1.17 -17.19 -0.46
CA MET A 137 -0.19 -17.66 -0.13
C MET A 137 -0.82 -16.79 0.95
N LYS A 138 -0.08 -16.44 2.00
CA LYS A 138 -0.53 -15.52 3.05
C LYS A 138 -0.91 -14.16 2.48
N GLN A 139 -0.11 -13.64 1.56
CA GLN A 139 -0.37 -12.36 0.89
C GLN A 139 -1.67 -12.41 0.08
N ARG A 140 -1.92 -13.50 -0.65
CA ARG A 140 -3.18 -13.68 -1.41
C ARG A 140 -4.41 -13.77 -0.50
N VAL A 141 -4.31 -14.38 0.67
CA VAL A 141 -5.39 -14.37 1.69
C VAL A 141 -5.68 -12.94 2.18
N LEU A 142 -4.63 -12.13 2.43
CA LEU A 142 -4.81 -10.72 2.80
C LEU A 142 -5.49 -9.89 1.71
N ILE A 143 -5.10 -10.11 0.44
CA ILE A 143 -5.75 -9.48 -0.71
C ILE A 143 -7.23 -9.89 -0.76
N ALA A 144 -7.54 -11.19 -0.60
CA ALA A 144 -8.92 -11.68 -0.54
C ALA A 144 -9.71 -11.00 0.59
N ALA A 145 -9.14 -10.93 1.80
CA ALA A 145 -9.78 -10.31 2.96
C ALA A 145 -10.06 -8.80 2.76
N ALA A 146 -9.11 -8.09 2.13
CA ALA A 146 -9.26 -6.68 1.82
C ALA A 146 -10.38 -6.41 0.80
N LEU A 147 -10.65 -7.36 -0.11
CA LEU A 147 -11.67 -7.24 -1.16
C LEU A 147 -13.04 -7.79 -0.77
N LEU A 148 -13.11 -8.62 0.27
CA LEU A 148 -14.28 -9.43 0.62
C LEU A 148 -15.58 -8.62 0.79
N HIS A 149 -15.47 -7.40 1.31
CA HIS A 149 -16.59 -6.49 1.60
C HIS A 149 -16.81 -5.42 0.52
N ASP A 150 -16.12 -5.53 -0.64
CA ASP A 150 -16.20 -4.59 -1.76
C ASP A 150 -15.93 -3.13 -1.37
N PRO A 151 -14.76 -2.82 -0.81
CA PRO A 151 -14.44 -1.49 -0.31
C PRO A 151 -14.39 -0.44 -1.41
N ASP A 152 -14.58 0.83 -1.02
CA ASP A 152 -14.45 1.99 -1.92
C ASP A 152 -13.00 2.48 -1.99
N VAL A 153 -12.26 2.35 -0.88
CA VAL A 153 -10.86 2.76 -0.73
C VAL A 153 -10.00 1.53 -0.49
N LEU A 154 -8.91 1.43 -1.21
CA LEU A 154 -7.97 0.32 -1.14
C LEU A 154 -6.56 0.83 -0.91
N ILE A 155 -5.91 0.35 0.13
CA ILE A 155 -4.51 0.65 0.46
C ILE A 155 -3.73 -0.65 0.41
N PHE A 156 -2.73 -0.71 -0.46
CA PHE A 156 -1.85 -1.86 -0.65
C PHE A 156 -0.42 -1.46 -0.23
N ASP A 157 0.03 -1.98 0.89
CA ASP A 157 1.37 -1.71 1.43
C ASP A 157 2.28 -2.89 1.13
N GLU A 158 3.21 -2.72 0.17
CA GLU A 158 4.14 -3.77 -0.32
C GLU A 158 3.44 -5.09 -0.70
N ALA A 159 2.20 -5.01 -1.19
CA ALA A 159 1.31 -6.16 -1.38
C ALA A 159 1.78 -7.18 -2.43
N GLN A 160 2.81 -6.87 -3.21
CA GLN A 160 3.44 -7.82 -4.14
C GLN A 160 4.58 -8.63 -3.51
N SER A 161 4.98 -8.33 -2.29
CA SER A 161 6.08 -9.04 -1.62
C SER A 161 5.77 -10.53 -1.46
N GLY A 162 6.63 -11.38 -2.03
CA GLY A 162 6.50 -12.84 -1.96
C GLY A 162 5.52 -13.47 -2.97
N LEU A 163 4.91 -12.68 -3.85
CA LEU A 163 4.15 -13.21 -4.99
C LEU A 163 5.12 -13.69 -6.09
N ASP A 164 4.81 -14.82 -6.71
CA ASP A 164 5.46 -15.26 -7.94
C ASP A 164 5.05 -14.39 -9.13
N ILE A 165 5.68 -14.62 -10.29
CA ILE A 165 5.47 -13.82 -11.50
C ILE A 165 4.00 -13.80 -11.92
N THR A 166 3.33 -14.96 -11.93
CA THR A 166 1.93 -15.09 -12.37
C THR A 166 1.01 -14.32 -11.43
N ASN A 167 1.17 -14.51 -10.12
CA ASN A 167 0.36 -13.81 -9.12
C ASN A 167 0.65 -12.29 -9.08
N SER A 168 1.89 -11.88 -9.34
CA SER A 168 2.24 -10.45 -9.49
C SER A 168 1.58 -9.83 -10.72
N LEU A 169 1.49 -10.55 -11.84
CA LEU A 169 0.78 -10.11 -13.05
C LEU A 169 -0.73 -10.00 -12.77
N LEU A 170 -1.33 -11.03 -12.17
CA LEU A 170 -2.74 -11.02 -11.77
C LEU A 170 -3.05 -9.82 -10.86
N PHE A 171 -2.20 -9.58 -9.85
CA PHE A 171 -2.37 -8.47 -8.93
C PHE A 171 -2.33 -7.10 -9.64
N ARG A 172 -1.43 -6.91 -10.61
CA ARG A 172 -1.37 -5.68 -11.40
C ARG A 172 -2.65 -5.46 -12.23
N HIS A 173 -3.15 -6.51 -12.88
CA HIS A 173 -4.43 -6.42 -13.59
C HIS A 173 -5.58 -6.11 -12.64
N LEU A 174 -5.60 -6.74 -11.45
CA LEU A 174 -6.59 -6.47 -10.41
C LEU A 174 -6.61 -5.01 -9.98
N LEU A 175 -5.45 -4.38 -9.74
CA LEU A 175 -5.37 -2.96 -9.39
C LEU A 175 -5.96 -2.07 -10.48
N ARG A 176 -5.67 -2.34 -11.76
CA ARG A 176 -6.22 -1.59 -12.90
C ARG A 176 -7.74 -1.75 -13.00
N GLU A 177 -8.26 -2.97 -12.82
CA GLU A 177 -9.70 -3.22 -12.83
C GLU A 177 -10.40 -2.52 -11.66
N LEU A 178 -9.81 -2.49 -10.48
CA LEU A 178 -10.34 -1.78 -9.32
C LEU A 178 -10.40 -0.25 -9.58
N ALA A 179 -9.33 0.32 -10.11
CA ALA A 179 -9.31 1.73 -10.51
C ALA A 179 -10.35 2.02 -11.60
N ALA A 180 -10.42 1.19 -12.67
CA ALA A 180 -11.40 1.35 -13.74
C ALA A 180 -12.85 1.31 -13.25
N ARG A 181 -13.13 0.62 -12.12
CA ARG A 181 -14.43 0.63 -11.44
C ARG A 181 -14.64 1.86 -10.54
N GLY A 182 -13.76 2.82 -10.58
CA GLY A 182 -13.85 4.06 -9.78
C GLY A 182 -13.47 3.90 -8.32
N LYS A 183 -12.79 2.80 -7.93
CA LYS A 183 -12.24 2.67 -6.57
C LYS A 183 -11.08 3.65 -6.38
N VAL A 184 -10.87 4.07 -5.13
CA VAL A 184 -9.70 4.87 -4.71
C VAL A 184 -8.58 3.89 -4.36
N VAL A 185 -7.47 3.93 -5.09
CA VAL A 185 -6.37 2.96 -4.93
C VAL A 185 -5.07 3.68 -4.57
N LEU A 186 -4.57 3.42 -3.37
CA LEU A 186 -3.25 3.85 -2.91
C LEU A 186 -2.31 2.64 -2.86
N TYR A 187 -1.23 2.71 -3.61
CA TYR A 187 -0.23 1.66 -3.73
C TYR A 187 1.12 2.12 -3.17
N ILE A 188 1.59 1.49 -2.11
CA ILE A 188 2.87 1.76 -1.49
C ILE A 188 3.85 0.69 -1.93
N SER A 189 4.99 1.07 -2.49
CA SER A 189 6.08 0.16 -2.81
C SER A 189 7.41 0.89 -2.84
N HIS A 190 8.50 0.18 -2.56
CA HIS A 190 9.86 0.64 -2.76
C HIS A 190 10.44 0.17 -4.11
N VAL A 191 9.71 -0.67 -4.87
CA VAL A 191 10.14 -1.17 -6.18
C VAL A 191 9.68 -0.22 -7.27
N LEU A 192 10.54 0.73 -7.64
CA LEU A 192 10.23 1.84 -8.54
C LEU A 192 9.76 1.37 -9.93
N GLU A 193 10.36 0.30 -10.48
CA GLU A 193 9.94 -0.27 -11.76
C GLU A 193 8.48 -0.77 -11.74
N LEU A 194 8.02 -1.30 -10.62
CA LEU A 194 6.63 -1.75 -10.48
C LEU A 194 5.69 -0.56 -10.41
N VAL A 195 6.06 0.45 -9.63
CA VAL A 195 5.28 1.68 -9.51
C VAL A 195 5.15 2.38 -10.86
N GLU A 196 6.24 2.50 -11.63
CA GLU A 196 6.23 3.09 -12.97
C GLU A 196 5.28 2.36 -13.94
N LYS A 197 5.15 1.04 -13.79
CA LYS A 197 4.27 0.21 -14.64
C LYS A 197 2.81 0.20 -14.21
N ILE A 198 2.53 0.50 -12.94
CA ILE A 198 1.20 0.33 -12.34
C ILE A 198 0.51 1.67 -12.11
N CYS A 199 1.24 2.67 -11.58
CA CYS A 199 0.67 3.91 -11.10
C CYS A 199 0.52 4.95 -12.21
N ASP A 200 -0.56 5.70 -12.14
CA ASP A 200 -0.85 6.83 -13.02
C ASP A 200 -0.29 8.12 -12.42
N HIS A 201 -0.35 8.23 -11.10
CA HIS A 201 0.07 9.36 -10.29
C HIS A 201 0.99 8.89 -9.18
N ILE A 202 1.97 9.70 -8.78
CA ILE A 202 2.87 9.39 -7.67
C ILE A 202 3.03 10.58 -6.73
N VAL A 203 3.12 10.24 -5.45
CA VAL A 203 3.42 11.13 -4.35
C VAL A 203 4.72 10.63 -3.71
N VAL A 204 5.75 11.45 -3.69
CA VAL A 204 7.04 11.12 -3.09
C VAL A 204 7.19 11.84 -1.77
N ILE A 205 7.42 11.07 -0.71
CA ILE A 205 7.71 11.61 0.63
C ILE A 205 9.17 11.39 0.98
N ASP A 206 9.83 12.43 1.46
CA ASP A 206 11.17 12.36 2.06
C ASP A 206 11.21 13.16 3.35
N GLN A 207 11.89 12.64 4.38
CA GLN A 207 12.04 13.27 5.70
C GLN A 207 10.72 13.82 6.27
N GLY A 208 9.62 13.09 6.05
CA GLY A 208 8.29 13.45 6.55
C GLY A 208 7.53 14.47 5.70
N ARG A 209 8.06 14.94 4.57
CA ARG A 209 7.46 15.97 3.69
C ARG A 209 7.27 15.47 2.28
N ILE A 210 6.24 15.97 1.60
CA ILE A 210 6.05 15.69 0.17
C ILE A 210 7.07 16.49 -0.63
N VAL A 211 7.85 15.78 -1.45
CA VAL A 211 8.86 16.37 -2.34
C VAL A 211 8.43 16.32 -3.82
N ALA A 212 7.45 15.48 -4.16
CA ALA A 212 6.81 15.47 -5.48
C ALA A 212 5.39 14.92 -5.38
N ASP A 213 4.49 15.45 -6.19
CA ASP A 213 3.07 15.07 -6.29
C ASP A 213 2.59 15.39 -7.72
N ASP A 214 2.73 14.42 -8.66
CA ASP A 214 2.31 14.58 -10.05
C ASP A 214 2.20 13.22 -10.76
N SER A 215 1.75 13.23 -12.01
CA SER A 215 1.75 12.03 -12.84
C SER A 215 3.18 11.54 -13.12
N VAL A 216 3.33 10.21 -13.28
CA VAL A 216 4.63 9.59 -13.59
C VAL A 216 5.28 10.24 -14.81
N GLU A 217 4.48 10.50 -15.85
CA GLU A 217 4.98 11.07 -17.11
C GLU A 217 5.45 12.52 -16.94
N ARG A 218 4.68 13.36 -16.23
CA ARG A 218 5.07 14.75 -15.98
C ARG A 218 6.35 14.86 -15.17
N LEU A 219 6.53 14.04 -14.15
CA LEU A 219 7.77 14.02 -13.37
C LEU A 219 8.99 13.61 -14.21
N ARG A 220 8.83 12.62 -15.09
CA ARG A 220 9.91 12.22 -16.02
C ARG A 220 10.30 13.37 -16.96
N ILE A 221 9.33 14.06 -17.53
CA ILE A 221 9.56 15.18 -18.45
C ILE A 221 10.17 16.38 -17.71
N SER A 222 9.59 16.80 -16.60
CA SER A 222 10.02 18.01 -15.84
C SER A 222 11.44 17.87 -15.30
N LEU A 223 11.82 16.67 -14.85
CA LEU A 223 13.14 16.37 -14.31
C LEU A 223 14.12 15.81 -15.37
N GLN A 224 13.69 15.69 -16.63
CA GLN A 224 14.49 15.18 -17.76
C GLN A 224 15.11 13.81 -17.46
N ARG A 225 14.33 12.89 -16.88
CA ARG A 225 14.78 11.56 -16.53
C ARG A 225 14.09 10.48 -17.40
N PRO A 226 14.83 9.44 -17.80
CA PRO A 226 14.28 8.38 -18.67
C PRO A 226 13.29 7.47 -17.95
N ASN A 227 13.40 7.35 -16.62
CA ASN A 227 12.60 6.45 -15.78
C ASN A 227 12.37 7.04 -14.38
N LEU A 228 11.49 6.40 -13.63
CA LEU A 228 11.14 6.81 -12.28
C LEU A 228 12.32 6.68 -11.29
N GLU A 229 13.25 5.74 -11.52
CA GLU A 229 14.44 5.60 -10.70
C GLU A 229 15.31 6.87 -10.77
N GLY A 230 15.55 7.41 -11.96
CA GLY A 230 16.25 8.67 -12.15
C GLY A 230 15.56 9.85 -11.50
N VAL A 231 14.22 9.90 -11.56
CA VAL A 231 13.39 10.90 -10.86
C VAL A 231 13.59 10.78 -9.34
N PHE A 232 13.47 9.59 -8.80
CA PHE A 232 13.59 9.33 -7.37
C PHE A 232 14.98 9.67 -6.82
N MET A 233 16.04 9.24 -7.54
CA MET A 233 17.42 9.56 -7.17
C MET A 233 17.67 11.07 -7.12
N GLN A 234 17.09 11.84 -8.03
CA GLN A 234 17.25 13.29 -8.05
C GLN A 234 16.51 13.99 -6.91
N LEU A 235 15.33 13.47 -6.51
CA LEU A 235 14.50 14.08 -5.48
C LEU A 235 14.95 13.72 -4.06
N VAL A 236 15.47 12.50 -3.87
CA VAL A 236 15.66 11.92 -2.54
C VAL A 236 17.12 11.67 -2.18
N HIS A 237 17.95 11.27 -3.15
CA HIS A 237 19.35 10.95 -2.92
C HIS A 237 20.28 12.02 -3.46
N GLN A 238 20.99 12.70 -2.53
CA GLN A 238 22.09 13.64 -2.87
C GLN A 238 23.47 12.97 -2.82
N ASP A 239 23.56 11.72 -2.35
CA ASP A 239 24.84 11.01 -2.20
C ASP A 239 25.32 10.40 -3.51
N ASP A 240 26.62 10.56 -3.82
CA ASP A 240 27.29 9.83 -4.89
C ASP A 240 27.51 8.36 -4.47
N LEU A 241 26.50 7.51 -4.75
CA LEU A 241 26.54 6.08 -4.44
C LEU A 241 27.71 5.36 -5.12
N ALA A 242 28.16 5.83 -6.30
CA ALA A 242 29.28 5.25 -7.01
C ALA A 242 30.62 5.53 -6.28
N SER A 243 30.79 6.73 -5.76
CA SER A 243 31.95 7.05 -4.89
C SER A 243 31.95 6.24 -3.61
N ARG A 244 30.78 6.04 -3.00
CA ARG A 244 30.63 5.23 -1.79
C ARG A 244 30.95 3.75 -2.04
N ALA A 245 30.51 3.19 -3.16
CA ALA A 245 30.85 1.82 -3.58
C ALA A 245 32.36 1.65 -3.81
N ARG A 246 33.00 2.63 -4.48
CA ARG A 246 34.48 2.64 -4.65
C ARG A 246 35.21 2.70 -3.31
N ALA A 247 34.76 3.51 -2.37
CA ALA A 247 35.33 3.57 -1.03
C ALA A 247 35.23 2.24 -0.28
N ILE A 248 34.07 1.55 -0.39
CA ILE A 248 33.88 0.22 0.21
C ILE A 248 34.86 -0.80 -0.38
N THR A 249 34.98 -0.86 -1.72
CA THR A 249 35.91 -1.79 -2.37
C THR A 249 37.36 -1.49 -2.03
N SER A 250 37.74 -0.20 -1.94
CA SER A 250 39.09 0.20 -1.53
C SER A 250 39.41 -0.20 -0.09
N ALA A 251 38.43 -0.19 0.80
CA ALA A 251 38.60 -0.63 2.18
C ALA A 251 38.81 -2.15 2.33
N LEU A 252 38.48 -2.94 1.29
CA LEU A 252 38.66 -4.39 1.26
C LEU A 252 40.02 -4.82 0.68
N THR A 253 40.74 -3.93 -0.03
CA THR A 253 42.12 -4.19 -0.49
C THR A 253 43.05 -4.18 0.68
N ARG A 254 43.67 -5.32 1.02
CA ARG A 254 44.72 -5.43 2.03
C ARG A 254 45.90 -4.56 1.62
N PRO A 255 46.59 -3.89 2.58
CA PRO A 255 47.85 -3.19 2.34
C PRO A 255 48.96 -4.14 1.90
#